data_18cb0014e6ffe82bbf5ef5ddc69b9642
#
_entry.id   18cb0014e6ffe82bbf5ef5ddc69b9642
#
_cell.length_a   1.000
_cell.length_b   1.000
_cell.length_c   1.000
_cell.angle_alpha   90.00
_cell.angle_beta   90.00
_cell.angle_gamma   90.00
#
_symmetry.space_group_name_H-M   'P 1'
#
loop_
_entity.id
_entity.type
_entity.pdbx_description
1 polymer ?
#
loop_
_entity_poly.entity_id
_entity_poly.type
_entity_poly.pdbx_seq_one_letter_code
_entity_poly.pdbx_strand_id
1 'polypeptide(L)'
;MSKRSKHVWIVDVIEDGSASIEVDGRTVTPIPEWMLPEGVKEGDVLSVTHDRRQGRSELVIETDPEAKKKALDRSEKQVSRKSKNDRGGDIQL
;
A
#
# COMPACT_ATOMS: atom_id res chain seq x y z
N MET A 1 -24.51 16.71 5.72
CA MET A 1 -23.57 16.09 6.67
C MET A 1 -22.44 15.43 5.92
N SER A 2 -21.24 15.47 6.51
CA SER A 2 -20.10 14.81 5.86
C SER A 2 -19.96 13.40 6.38
N LYS A 3 -19.43 12.53 5.51
CA LYS A 3 -19.07 11.17 5.86
C LYS A 3 -17.59 11.00 5.63
N ARG A 4 -16.87 10.64 6.69
CA ARG A 4 -15.43 10.48 6.63
C ARG A 4 -15.06 9.02 6.80
N SER A 5 -14.15 8.55 5.98
CA SER A 5 -13.66 7.19 6.07
C SER A 5 -12.15 7.19 5.87
N LYS A 6 -11.50 6.14 6.37
CA LYS A 6 -10.06 5.95 6.19
C LYS A 6 -9.83 4.67 5.45
N HIS A 7 -8.83 4.68 4.59
CA HIS A 7 -8.48 3.53 3.79
C HIS A 7 -6.97 3.35 3.79
N VAL A 8 -6.53 2.13 3.57
CA VAL A 8 -5.12 1.83 3.40
C VAL A 8 -4.90 1.39 1.96
N TRP A 9 -4.01 2.08 1.27
CA TRP A 9 -3.66 1.76 -0.11
C TRP A 9 -2.23 1.27 -0.15
N ILE A 10 -1.98 0.20 -0.88
CA ILE A 10 -0.64 -0.29 -1.12
C ILE A 10 -0.37 -0.20 -2.61
N VAL A 11 0.74 0.44 -2.95
CA VAL A 11 1.11 0.63 -4.36
C VAL A 11 1.71 -0.67 -4.86
N ASP A 12 1.07 -1.30 -5.84
CA ASP A 12 1.52 -2.57 -6.39
C ASP A 12 2.48 -2.33 -7.55
N VAL A 13 1.97 -1.76 -8.62
CA VAL A 13 2.77 -1.54 -9.83
C VAL A 13 2.53 -0.13 -10.33
N ILE A 14 3.61 0.53 -10.78
CA ILE A 14 3.51 1.84 -11.43
C ILE A 14 4.12 1.70 -12.83
N GLU A 15 3.31 1.95 -13.86
CA GLU A 15 3.84 1.93 -15.21
C GLU A 15 2.93 2.75 -16.14
N ASP A 16 3.56 3.41 -17.09
CA ASP A 16 2.84 4.16 -18.14
C ASP A 16 1.86 5.19 -17.60
N GLY A 17 2.25 5.85 -16.51
CA GLY A 17 1.39 6.91 -15.93
C GLY A 17 0.20 6.37 -15.14
N SER A 18 0.18 5.08 -14.87
CA SER A 18 -0.89 4.45 -14.12
C SER A 18 -0.31 3.67 -12.96
N ALA A 19 -1.05 3.60 -11.86
CA ALA A 19 -0.63 2.84 -10.69
C ALA A 19 -1.73 1.86 -10.32
N SER A 20 -1.32 0.62 -10.06
CA SER A 20 -2.25 -0.39 -9.54
C SER A 20 -2.19 -0.34 -8.02
N ILE A 21 -3.33 -0.13 -7.41
CA ILE A 21 -3.42 0.10 -5.97
C ILE A 21 -4.26 -1.00 -5.33
N GLU A 22 -3.72 -1.60 -4.29
CA GLU A 22 -4.50 -2.54 -3.48
C GLU A 22 -5.21 -1.73 -2.40
N VAL A 23 -6.53 -1.74 -2.44
CA VAL A 23 -7.36 -0.93 -1.55
C VAL A 23 -7.84 -1.79 -0.40
N ASP A 24 -7.45 -1.41 0.81
CA ASP A 24 -7.87 -2.07 2.06
C ASP A 24 -7.61 -3.57 2.05
N GLY A 25 -6.55 -3.99 1.37
CA GLY A 25 -6.15 -5.38 1.33
C GLY A 25 -7.03 -6.28 0.48
N ARG A 26 -7.89 -5.70 -0.34
CA ARG A 26 -8.87 -6.51 -1.07
C ARG A 26 -8.84 -6.36 -2.57
N THR A 27 -9.00 -5.15 -3.03
CA THR A 27 -9.26 -4.91 -4.45
C THR A 27 -8.08 -4.18 -5.07
N VAL A 28 -7.64 -4.65 -6.23
CA VAL A 28 -6.61 -3.95 -6.99
C VAL A 28 -7.32 -3.05 -8.00
N THR A 29 -7.06 -1.76 -7.90
CA THR A 29 -7.71 -0.75 -8.72
C THR A 29 -6.66 0.11 -9.41
N PRO A 30 -6.74 0.32 -10.73
CA PRO A 30 -5.81 1.23 -11.39
C PRO A 30 -6.27 2.68 -11.19
N ILE A 31 -5.30 3.54 -10.91
CA ILE A 31 -5.54 4.98 -10.82
C ILE A 31 -4.45 5.72 -11.58
N PRO A 32 -4.71 6.96 -12.02
CA PRO A 32 -3.66 7.76 -12.63
C PRO A 32 -2.54 8.05 -11.64
N GLU A 33 -1.31 7.94 -12.11
CA GLU A 33 -0.15 8.15 -11.23
C GLU A 33 -0.13 9.56 -10.64
N TRP A 34 -0.62 10.56 -11.39
CA TRP A 34 -0.58 11.94 -10.91
C TRP A 34 -1.42 12.16 -9.65
N MET A 35 -2.29 11.21 -9.29
CA MET A 35 -3.08 11.33 -8.06
C MET A 35 -2.29 10.97 -6.82
N LEU A 36 -1.10 10.40 -6.98
CA LEU A 36 -0.30 9.96 -5.85
C LEU A 36 0.65 11.08 -5.40
N PRO A 37 1.04 11.08 -4.11
CA PRO A 37 2.05 12.03 -3.65
C PRO A 37 3.35 11.87 -4.44
N GLU A 38 4.12 12.94 -4.53
CA GLU A 38 5.41 12.86 -5.21
C GLU A 38 6.34 11.90 -4.48
N GLY A 39 7.11 11.16 -5.26
CA GLY A 39 8.08 10.26 -4.70
C GLY A 39 7.55 8.90 -4.28
N VAL A 40 6.28 8.64 -4.53
CA VAL A 40 5.69 7.34 -4.21
C VAL A 40 6.28 6.27 -5.12
N LYS A 41 6.58 5.12 -4.54
CA LYS A 41 7.18 3.99 -5.25
C LYS A 41 6.36 2.74 -5.03
N GLU A 42 6.62 1.76 -5.88
CA GLU A 42 6.01 0.44 -5.68
C GLU A 42 6.36 -0.10 -4.31
N GLY A 43 5.37 -0.67 -3.65
CA GLY A 43 5.52 -1.18 -2.29
C GLY A 43 5.19 -0.17 -1.21
N ASP A 44 5.02 1.10 -1.56
CA ASP A 44 4.69 2.10 -0.55
C ASP A 44 3.27 1.90 -0.02
N VAL A 45 3.10 2.24 1.25
CA VAL A 45 1.79 2.19 1.90
C VAL A 45 1.30 3.63 2.06
N LEU A 46 0.06 3.85 1.69
CA LEU A 46 -0.55 5.17 1.74
C LEU A 46 -1.73 5.16 2.68
N SER A 47 -1.86 6.24 3.43
CA SER A 47 -3.03 6.48 4.27
C SER A 47 -3.95 7.42 3.51
N VAL A 48 -5.19 7.00 3.30
CA VAL A 48 -6.15 7.78 2.53
C VAL A 48 -7.34 8.13 3.41
N THR A 49 -7.60 9.41 3.51
CA THR A 49 -8.78 9.91 4.22
C THR A 49 -9.74 10.44 3.18
N HIS A 50 -10.98 10.00 3.24
CA HIS A 50 -12.00 10.40 2.29
C HIS A 50 -13.15 11.06 3.03
N ASP A 51 -13.49 12.27 2.64
CA ASP A 51 -14.58 13.03 3.23
C ASP A 51 -15.58 13.35 2.12
N ARG A 52 -16.81 12.88 2.29
CA ARG A 52 -17.85 13.06 1.28
C ARG A 52 -18.98 13.92 1.82
N ARG A 53 -19.36 14.87 1.00
CA ARG A 53 -20.51 15.75 1.29
C ARG A 53 -21.33 15.84 0.03
N GLN A 54 -22.53 16.39 0.17
CA GLN A 54 -23.34 16.59 -1.02
C GLN A 54 -22.61 17.53 -1.98
N GLY A 55 -22.38 17.05 -3.20
CA GLY A 55 -21.73 17.85 -4.23
C GLY A 55 -20.24 18.00 -4.07
N ARG A 56 -19.60 17.30 -3.10
CA ARG A 56 -18.16 17.46 -2.87
C ARG A 56 -17.57 16.18 -2.29
N SER A 57 -16.40 15.84 -2.79
CA SER A 57 -15.64 14.71 -2.29
C SER A 57 -14.18 15.13 -2.18
N GLU A 58 -13.57 14.88 -1.01
CA GLU A 58 -12.18 15.22 -0.77
C GLU A 58 -11.40 13.98 -0.40
N LEU A 59 -10.26 13.79 -1.07
CA LEU A 59 -9.34 12.71 -0.75
C LEU A 59 -8.01 13.31 -0.33
N VAL A 60 -7.51 12.87 0.82
CA VAL A 60 -6.17 13.22 1.26
C VAL A 60 -5.34 11.94 1.27
N ILE A 61 -4.33 11.90 0.42
CA ILE A 61 -3.49 10.74 0.24
C ILE A 61 -2.10 11.08 0.76
N GLU A 62 -1.64 10.32 1.75
CA GLU A 62 -0.36 10.58 2.38
C GLU A 62 0.44 9.29 2.49
N THR A 63 1.76 9.40 2.35
CA THR A 63 2.62 8.24 2.55
C THR A 63 2.65 7.88 4.02
N ASP A 64 2.75 6.58 4.31
CA ASP A 64 2.80 6.09 5.68
C ASP A 64 4.02 5.18 5.82
N PRO A 65 5.20 5.78 6.07
CA PRO A 65 6.43 4.99 6.14
C PRO A 65 6.46 4.00 7.30
N GLU A 66 5.75 4.28 8.37
CA GLU A 66 5.71 3.34 9.49
C GLU A 66 4.93 2.08 9.13
N ALA A 67 3.82 2.24 8.45
CA ALA A 67 3.04 1.09 8.02
C ALA A 67 3.81 0.26 7.01
N LYS A 68 4.54 0.92 6.10
CA LYS A 68 5.38 0.22 5.15
C LYS A 68 6.46 -0.59 5.86
N LYS A 69 7.10 -0.01 6.85
CA LYS A 69 8.13 -0.69 7.61
C LYS A 69 7.58 -1.92 8.32
N LYS A 70 6.42 -1.80 8.93
CA LYS A 70 5.79 -2.94 9.61
C LYS A 70 5.47 -4.06 8.63
N ALA A 71 4.98 -3.73 7.47
CA ALA A 71 4.66 -4.72 6.47
C ALA A 71 5.91 -5.47 6.00
N LEU A 72 7.01 -4.74 5.78
CA LEU A 72 8.25 -5.36 5.37
C LEU A 72 8.83 -6.25 6.46
N ASP A 73 8.80 -5.79 7.71
CA ASP A 73 9.28 -6.58 8.83
C ASP A 73 8.52 -7.90 8.93
N ARG A 74 7.22 -7.83 8.76
CA ARG A 74 6.39 -9.02 8.82
C ARG A 74 6.75 -10.02 7.71
N SER A 75 6.94 -9.51 6.52
CA SER A 75 7.34 -10.35 5.39
C SER A 75 8.69 -10.99 5.61
N GLU A 76 9.65 -10.23 6.09
CA GLU A 76 10.97 -10.75 6.34
C GLU A 76 10.96 -11.87 7.38
N LYS A 77 10.19 -11.69 8.41
CA LYS A 77 10.10 -12.73 9.44
C LYS A 77 9.51 -14.02 8.88
N GLN A 78 8.51 -13.92 8.05
CA GLN A 78 7.93 -15.08 7.43
C GLN A 78 8.91 -15.81 6.53
N VAL A 79 9.65 -15.08 5.75
CA VAL A 79 10.65 -15.67 4.87
C VAL A 79 11.74 -16.36 5.67
N SER A 80 12.21 -15.72 6.72
CA SER A 80 13.24 -16.30 7.58
C SER A 80 12.82 -17.66 8.15
N ARG A 81 11.60 -17.75 8.61
CA ARG A 81 11.12 -18.99 9.16
C ARG A 81 11.09 -20.11 8.13
N LYS A 82 10.68 -19.79 6.93
CA LYS A 82 10.66 -20.77 5.86
C LYS A 82 12.07 -21.23 5.51
N SER A 83 12.99 -20.30 5.46
CA SER A 83 14.36 -20.63 5.12
C SER A 83 14.99 -21.58 6.13
N LYS A 84 14.75 -21.35 7.38
CA LYS A 84 15.34 -22.18 8.41
C LYS A 84 14.86 -23.61 8.35
N ASN A 85 13.67 -23.81 7.90
CA ASN A 85 13.14 -25.13 7.85
C ASN A 85 13.62 -25.94 6.67
N ASP A 86 14.21 -25.28 5.78
CA ASP A 86 14.73 -25.96 4.68
C ASP A 86 16.12 -26.29 4.76
N ARG A 87 16.68 -26.09 5.05
CA ARG A 87 17.83 -26.01 4.82
C ARG A 87 18.68 -26.40 4.99
N GLY A 88 17.97 -26.36 4.95
CA GLY A 88 18.53 -26.24 5.17
C GLY A 88 18.95 -25.67 4.35
N GLY A 89 18.58 -25.67 4.02
CA GLY A 89 18.84 -25.07 3.73
C GLY A 89 18.77 -24.26 3.08
N ASP A 90 18.34 -24.06 3.20
CA ASP A 90 18.32 -23.09 3.10
C ASP A 90 18.36 -22.28 2.62
N ILE A 91 18.35 -22.23 2.38
CA ILE A 91 18.29 -21.32 2.49
C ILE A 91 18.25 -20.49 2.20
N GLN A 92 18.09 -20.47 2.27
CA GLN A 92 17.94 -19.62 2.45
C GLN A 92 17.68 -19.01 1.84
N LEU A 93 17.25 -19.28 1.50
CA LEU A 93 17.07 -18.66 1.40
C LEU A 93 17.01 -18.25 1.20
#